data_babd8d156a062847b5d34bf385265938
#
_entry.id   babd8d156a062847b5d34bf385265938
#
_cell.length_a   1.000
_cell.length_b   1.000
_cell.length_c   1.000
_cell.angle_alpha   90.00
_cell.angle_beta   90.00
_cell.angle_gamma   90.00
#
_symmetry.space_group_name_H-M   'P 1'
#
loop_
_entity.id
_entity.type
_entity.pdbx_description
1 polymer ?
#
loop_
_entity_poly.entity_id
_entity_poly.type
_entity_poly.pdbx_seq_one_letter_code
_entity_poly.pdbx_strand_id
1 'polypeptide(L)'
;MSVSSVLAIDKGTTGTTCLVIGQDGSILGRAYSEFTQHFPRPGWVEHDALEIWDTTVRVAREAIDTASGVDICAIGIANQRETIVLWDRETLEPVHPAIVWQDRRTSDICRELKNAGHENEVRARTGLVLDPYFSGPKIRWMLDQIDALVGAADRVGPIA
;
A
#
# COMPACT_ATOMS: atom_id res chain seq x y z
N MET A 1 -13.59 12.38 -32.20
CA MET A 1 -13.42 13.21 -31.02
C MET A 1 -13.14 12.26 -29.87
N SER A 2 -12.10 12.52 -29.08
CA SER A 2 -11.80 11.72 -27.88
C SER A 2 -12.80 12.05 -26.75
N VAL A 3 -13.15 11.06 -25.96
CA VAL A 3 -14.02 11.24 -24.78
C VAL A 3 -13.14 11.52 -23.57
N SER A 4 -13.33 12.68 -22.92
CA SER A 4 -12.63 13.02 -21.67
C SER A 4 -13.03 12.02 -20.60
N SER A 5 -12.05 11.39 -19.94
CA SER A 5 -12.25 10.25 -19.08
C SER A 5 -11.30 10.27 -17.87
N VAL A 6 -11.64 9.55 -16.81
CA VAL A 6 -10.82 9.38 -15.62
C VAL A 6 -10.34 7.91 -15.56
N LEU A 7 -9.05 7.73 -15.26
CA LEU A 7 -8.53 6.42 -14.89
C LEU A 7 -8.68 6.24 -13.37
N ALA A 8 -9.53 5.31 -12.96
CA ALA A 8 -9.69 4.92 -11.57
C ALA A 8 -8.88 3.64 -11.30
N ILE A 9 -7.98 3.70 -10.33
CA ILE A 9 -7.13 2.60 -9.90
C ILE A 9 -7.56 2.18 -8.50
N ASP A 10 -8.06 0.97 -8.35
CA ASP A 10 -8.31 0.33 -7.05
C ASP A 10 -7.23 -0.72 -6.79
N LYS A 11 -6.24 -0.31 -6.00
CA LYS A 11 -5.13 -1.17 -5.57
C LYS A 11 -5.53 -1.91 -4.29
N GLY A 12 -6.27 -3.01 -4.45
CA GLY A 12 -6.75 -3.85 -3.36
C GLY A 12 -5.66 -4.73 -2.72
N THR A 13 -6.05 -5.53 -1.73
CA THR A 13 -5.12 -6.42 -0.99
C THR A 13 -4.68 -7.63 -1.85
N THR A 14 -5.55 -8.14 -2.70
CA THR A 14 -5.29 -9.36 -3.50
C THR A 14 -5.01 -9.08 -4.96
N GLY A 15 -5.31 -7.89 -5.44
CA GLY A 15 -5.14 -7.53 -6.83
C GLY A 15 -5.43 -6.06 -7.09
N THR A 16 -5.21 -5.64 -8.32
CA THR A 16 -5.45 -4.28 -8.80
C THR A 16 -6.56 -4.30 -9.84
N THR A 17 -7.56 -3.44 -9.68
CA THR A 17 -8.58 -3.16 -10.69
C THR A 17 -8.35 -1.76 -11.26
N CYS A 18 -8.38 -1.61 -12.57
CA CYS A 18 -8.39 -0.31 -13.22
C CYS A 18 -9.65 -0.16 -14.08
N LEU A 19 -10.26 1.02 -14.01
CA LEU A 19 -11.43 1.40 -14.79
C LEU A 19 -11.14 2.69 -15.53
N VAL A 20 -11.53 2.76 -16.78
CA VAL A 20 -11.64 4.03 -17.54
C VAL A 20 -13.10 4.47 -17.47
N ILE A 21 -13.36 5.63 -16.89
CA ILE A 21 -14.71 6.12 -16.61
C ILE A 21 -14.98 7.39 -17.43
N GLY A 22 -16.02 7.37 -18.22
CA GLY A 22 -16.51 8.52 -19.00
C GLY A 22 -17.16 9.58 -18.12
N GLN A 23 -17.39 10.77 -18.68
CA GLN A 23 -18.04 11.90 -17.98
C GLN A 23 -19.46 11.59 -17.51
N ASP A 24 -20.15 10.68 -18.18
CA ASP A 24 -21.50 10.22 -17.84
C ASP A 24 -21.51 9.10 -16.77
N GLY A 25 -20.33 8.69 -16.27
CA GLY A 25 -20.16 7.59 -15.33
C GLY A 25 -20.11 6.20 -15.98
N SER A 26 -20.18 6.10 -17.31
CA SER A 26 -20.05 4.81 -18.01
C SER A 26 -18.64 4.25 -17.87
N ILE A 27 -18.52 2.92 -17.75
CA ILE A 27 -17.25 2.21 -17.77
C ILE A 27 -16.89 1.95 -19.25
N LEU A 28 -15.85 2.64 -19.74
CA LEU A 28 -15.36 2.56 -21.11
C LEU A 28 -14.28 1.49 -21.29
N GLY A 29 -13.52 1.20 -20.23
CA GLY A 29 -12.49 0.17 -20.21
C GLY A 29 -12.30 -0.40 -18.83
N ARG A 30 -11.85 -1.66 -18.76
CA ARG A 30 -11.62 -2.36 -17.49
C ARG A 30 -10.51 -3.39 -17.63
N ALA A 31 -9.65 -3.49 -16.62
CA ALA A 31 -8.73 -4.59 -16.45
C ALA A 31 -8.58 -4.94 -14.96
N TYR A 32 -8.14 -6.17 -14.68
CA TYR A 32 -7.88 -6.68 -13.34
C TYR A 32 -6.74 -7.69 -13.37
N SER A 33 -5.90 -7.67 -12.35
CA SER A 33 -4.93 -8.73 -12.11
C SER A 33 -4.66 -8.90 -10.62
N GLU A 34 -4.44 -10.14 -10.23
CA GLU A 34 -3.91 -10.50 -8.91
C GLU A 34 -2.38 -10.36 -8.88
N PHE A 35 -1.83 -10.32 -7.67
CA PHE A 35 -0.40 -10.41 -7.38
C PHE A 35 -0.17 -11.34 -6.20
N THR A 36 1.08 -11.76 -6.01
CA THR A 36 1.45 -12.81 -5.05
C THR A 36 1.27 -12.35 -3.61
N GLN A 37 0.66 -13.21 -2.79
CA GLN A 37 0.56 -13.05 -1.34
C GLN A 37 1.63 -13.93 -0.68
N HIS A 38 2.47 -13.35 0.19
CA HIS A 38 3.52 -14.08 0.89
C HIS A 38 3.18 -14.25 2.37
N PHE A 39 3.32 -15.46 2.89
CA PHE A 39 3.06 -15.82 4.29
C PHE A 39 4.31 -16.49 4.90
N PRO A 40 5.40 -15.72 5.15
CA PRO A 40 6.69 -16.29 5.54
C PRO A 40 6.69 -16.97 6.90
N ARG A 41 5.78 -16.57 7.81
CA ARG A 41 5.61 -17.15 9.16
C ARG A 41 4.13 -17.06 9.58
N PRO A 42 3.68 -17.83 10.57
CA PRO A 42 2.33 -17.69 11.12
C PRO A 42 2.04 -16.25 11.56
N GLY A 43 0.96 -15.67 11.04
CA GLY A 43 0.54 -14.30 11.32
C GLY A 43 1.30 -13.20 10.55
N TRP A 44 2.27 -13.55 9.71
CA TRP A 44 2.96 -12.62 8.83
C TRP A 44 2.33 -12.60 7.45
N VAL A 45 2.13 -11.41 6.91
CA VAL A 45 1.59 -11.21 5.56
C VAL A 45 2.41 -10.14 4.86
N GLU A 46 3.00 -10.50 3.74
CA GLU A 46 3.89 -9.63 2.97
C GLU A 46 3.52 -9.59 1.49
N HIS A 47 3.83 -8.47 0.86
CA HIS A 47 3.76 -8.31 -0.59
C HIS A 47 5.11 -7.82 -1.13
N ASP A 48 5.38 -8.17 -2.39
CA ASP A 48 6.45 -7.55 -3.16
C ASP A 48 5.97 -6.19 -3.69
N ALA A 49 6.63 -5.11 -3.25
CA ALA A 49 6.25 -3.75 -3.65
C ALA A 49 6.49 -3.48 -5.14
N LEU A 50 7.51 -4.09 -5.74
CA LEU A 50 7.78 -3.96 -7.18
C LEU A 50 6.75 -4.73 -8.01
N GLU A 51 6.35 -5.95 -7.58
CA GLU A 51 5.26 -6.68 -8.22
C GLU A 51 3.94 -5.89 -8.19
N ILE A 52 3.66 -5.21 -7.06
CA ILE A 52 2.50 -4.31 -6.95
C ILE A 52 2.58 -3.19 -7.99
N TRP A 53 3.73 -2.53 -8.11
CA TRP A 53 3.94 -1.45 -9.05
C TRP A 53 3.77 -1.92 -10.51
N ASP A 54 4.47 -2.97 -10.88
CA ASP A 54 4.44 -3.52 -12.25
C ASP A 54 3.02 -3.98 -12.64
N THR A 55 2.34 -4.67 -11.72
CA THR A 55 0.94 -5.08 -11.92
C THR A 55 0.03 -3.87 -12.09
N THR A 56 0.19 -2.83 -11.26
CA THR A 56 -0.63 -1.62 -11.36
C THR A 56 -0.44 -0.90 -12.69
N VAL A 57 0.81 -0.71 -13.13
CA VAL A 57 1.11 -0.06 -14.42
C VAL A 57 0.57 -0.88 -15.60
N ARG A 58 0.76 -2.19 -15.56
CA ARG A 58 0.26 -3.10 -16.60
C ARG A 58 -1.27 -3.07 -16.69
N VAL A 59 -1.97 -3.24 -15.56
CA VAL A 59 -3.44 -3.25 -15.51
C VAL A 59 -4.03 -1.90 -15.91
N ALA A 60 -3.37 -0.78 -15.56
CA ALA A 60 -3.78 0.55 -15.98
C ALA A 60 -3.69 0.70 -17.53
N ARG A 61 -2.60 0.25 -18.15
CA ARG A 61 -2.45 0.25 -19.61
C ARG A 61 -3.49 -0.64 -20.28
N GLU A 62 -3.69 -1.85 -19.79
CA GLU A 62 -4.71 -2.78 -20.31
C GLU A 62 -6.11 -2.16 -20.26
N ALA A 63 -6.47 -1.49 -19.16
CA ALA A 63 -7.77 -0.81 -19.04
C ALA A 63 -7.92 0.31 -20.09
N ILE A 64 -6.87 1.10 -20.33
CA ILE A 64 -6.88 2.17 -21.34
C ILE A 64 -6.98 1.57 -22.74
N ASP A 65 -6.25 0.50 -23.04
CA ASP A 65 -6.25 -0.16 -24.36
C ASP A 65 -7.63 -0.77 -24.71
N THR A 66 -8.40 -1.19 -23.68
CA THR A 66 -9.78 -1.67 -23.89
C THR A 66 -10.78 -0.54 -24.14
N ALA A 67 -10.41 0.70 -23.83
CA ALA A 67 -11.26 1.89 -24.02
C ALA A 67 -10.90 2.61 -25.33
N SER A 68 -11.79 2.60 -26.30
CA SER A 68 -11.54 3.23 -27.62
C SER A 68 -11.82 4.74 -27.56
N GLY A 69 -10.90 5.54 -28.11
CA GLY A 69 -11.13 6.98 -28.34
C GLY A 69 -11.23 7.82 -27.06
N VAL A 70 -10.52 7.45 -26.01
CA VAL A 70 -10.50 8.14 -24.71
C VAL A 70 -9.33 9.12 -24.59
N ASP A 71 -9.53 10.17 -23.78
CA ASP A 71 -8.52 11.12 -23.35
C ASP A 71 -8.53 11.14 -21.81
N ILE A 72 -7.47 10.60 -21.18
CA ILE A 72 -7.37 10.51 -19.72
C ILE A 72 -6.98 11.87 -19.16
N CYS A 73 -7.91 12.57 -18.56
CA CYS A 73 -7.71 13.91 -17.99
C CYS A 73 -7.35 13.90 -16.49
N ALA A 74 -7.58 12.78 -15.78
CA ALA A 74 -7.26 12.64 -14.36
C ALA A 74 -7.08 11.16 -13.97
N ILE A 75 -6.37 10.95 -12.84
CA ILE A 75 -6.22 9.64 -12.22
C ILE A 75 -6.76 9.72 -10.79
N GLY A 76 -7.63 8.79 -10.41
CA GLY A 76 -8.09 8.58 -9.05
C GLY A 76 -7.54 7.27 -8.51
N ILE A 77 -7.01 7.27 -7.27
CA ILE A 77 -6.40 6.08 -6.67
C ILE A 77 -7.08 5.77 -5.34
N ALA A 78 -7.55 4.53 -5.19
CA ALA A 78 -7.84 3.89 -3.92
C ALA A 78 -6.80 2.80 -3.67
N ASN A 79 -6.40 2.60 -2.40
CA ASN A 79 -5.37 1.63 -2.06
C ASN A 79 -5.75 0.76 -0.86
N GLN A 80 -5.01 -0.33 -0.63
CA GLN A 80 -5.06 -1.08 0.62
C GLN A 80 -4.41 -0.25 1.73
N ARG A 81 -5.22 0.41 2.56
CA ARG A 81 -4.75 1.24 3.68
C ARG A 81 -3.98 0.42 4.70
N GLU A 82 -3.09 1.06 5.47
CA GLU A 82 -2.29 0.49 6.56
C GLU A 82 -1.25 -0.58 6.11
N THR A 83 -1.10 -0.82 4.82
CA THR A 83 0.02 -1.57 4.27
C THR A 83 1.22 -0.64 4.12
N ILE A 84 2.38 -1.04 4.64
CA ILE A 84 3.57 -0.19 4.73
C ILE A 84 4.64 -0.68 3.76
N VAL A 85 5.20 0.26 3.01
CA VAL A 85 6.40 0.09 2.19
C VAL A 85 7.44 1.11 2.64
N LEU A 86 8.67 0.66 2.88
CA LEU A 86 9.82 1.53 3.03
C LEU A 86 10.76 1.32 1.84
N TRP A 87 11.32 2.41 1.31
CA TRP A 87 12.28 2.36 0.20
C TRP A 87 13.47 3.28 0.43
N ASP A 88 14.58 2.94 -0.20
CA ASP A 88 15.75 3.80 -0.24
C ASP A 88 15.48 5.04 -1.11
N ARG A 89 15.79 6.24 -0.59
CA ARG A 89 15.50 7.51 -1.27
C ARG A 89 16.33 7.74 -2.53
N GLU A 90 17.51 7.17 -2.59
CA GLU A 90 18.46 7.38 -3.68
C GLU A 90 18.23 6.37 -4.81
N THR A 91 18.02 5.10 -4.43
CA THR A 91 17.85 4.01 -5.41
C THR A 91 16.40 3.77 -5.80
N LEU A 92 15.45 4.22 -4.96
CA LEU A 92 14.00 3.94 -5.06
C LEU A 92 13.67 2.44 -4.94
N GLU A 93 14.59 1.64 -4.41
CA GLU A 93 14.38 0.22 -4.17
C GLU A 93 13.72 -0.01 -2.80
N PRO A 94 12.73 -0.92 -2.70
CA PRO A 94 12.18 -1.32 -1.41
C PRO A 94 13.26 -1.95 -0.54
N VAL A 95 13.39 -1.49 0.71
CA VAL A 95 14.38 -2.04 1.67
C VAL A 95 13.88 -3.28 2.39
N HIS A 96 12.60 -3.57 2.29
CA HIS A 96 11.92 -4.72 2.89
C HIS A 96 10.62 -5.01 2.12
N PRO A 97 10.14 -6.27 2.05
CA PRO A 97 8.79 -6.56 1.57
C PRO A 97 7.73 -5.70 2.27
N ALA A 98 6.69 -5.31 1.55
CA ALA A 98 5.57 -4.55 2.13
C ALA A 98 4.92 -5.35 3.26
N ILE A 99 4.74 -4.76 4.45
CA ILE A 99 3.99 -5.38 5.55
C ILE A 99 2.52 -5.03 5.40
N VAL A 100 1.70 -6.05 5.15
CA VAL A 100 0.27 -5.89 4.86
C VAL A 100 -0.52 -5.55 6.13
N TRP A 101 -1.66 -4.87 5.99
CA TRP A 101 -2.54 -4.50 7.10
C TRP A 101 -3.02 -5.69 7.96
N GLN A 102 -3.11 -6.88 7.36
CA GLN A 102 -3.49 -8.14 8.04
C GLN A 102 -2.38 -8.72 8.92
N ASP A 103 -1.15 -8.23 8.77
CA ASP A 103 0.03 -8.74 9.48
C ASP A 103 -0.08 -8.53 10.98
N ARG A 104 0.35 -9.52 11.77
CA ARG A 104 0.24 -9.54 13.23
C ARG A 104 1.60 -9.55 13.93
N ARG A 105 2.74 -9.39 13.20
CA ARG A 105 4.09 -9.44 13.77
C ARG A 105 4.34 -8.42 14.87
N THR A 106 3.62 -7.30 14.86
CA THR A 106 3.75 -6.21 15.83
C THR A 106 2.82 -6.33 17.04
N SER A 107 2.18 -7.48 17.22
CA SER A 107 1.25 -7.70 18.36
C SER A 107 1.93 -7.49 19.72
N ASP A 108 3.21 -7.88 19.84
CA ASP A 108 3.97 -7.72 21.08
C ASP A 108 4.28 -6.25 21.37
N ILE A 109 4.67 -5.47 20.36
CA ILE A 109 4.86 -4.01 20.46
C ILE A 109 3.58 -3.34 20.97
N CYS A 110 2.44 -3.69 20.36
CA CYS A 110 1.15 -3.14 20.79
C CYS A 110 0.81 -3.51 22.23
N ARG A 111 1.10 -4.74 22.64
CA ARG A 111 0.87 -5.21 24.01
C ARG A 111 1.76 -4.47 25.02
N GLU A 112 3.03 -4.28 24.70
CA GLU A 112 3.97 -3.52 25.54
C GLU A 112 3.53 -2.07 25.71
N LEU A 113 3.13 -1.39 24.65
CA LEU A 113 2.62 -0.02 24.69
C LEU A 113 1.33 0.09 25.51
N LYS A 114 0.42 -0.89 25.42
CA LYS A 114 -0.79 -0.96 26.26
C LYS A 114 -0.43 -1.12 27.73
N ASN A 115 0.48 -2.05 28.04
CA ASN A 115 0.93 -2.30 29.43
C ASN A 115 1.66 -1.09 30.03
N ALA A 116 2.34 -0.29 29.19
CA ALA A 116 2.95 0.98 29.59
C ALA A 116 1.95 2.15 29.76
N GLY A 117 0.65 1.91 29.47
CA GLY A 117 -0.42 2.90 29.67
C GLY A 117 -0.63 3.90 28.54
N HIS A 118 -0.01 3.69 27.37
CA HIS A 118 -0.08 4.64 26.24
C HIS A 118 -1.40 4.61 25.44
N GLU A 119 -2.30 3.64 25.67
CA GLU A 119 -3.50 3.46 24.85
C GLU A 119 -4.44 4.69 24.88
N ASN A 120 -4.62 5.30 26.07
CA ASN A 120 -5.48 6.49 26.21
C ASN A 120 -4.92 7.71 25.47
N GLU A 121 -3.60 7.90 25.50
CA GLU A 121 -2.94 8.98 24.77
C GLU A 121 -3.05 8.78 23.26
N VAL A 122 -2.78 7.58 22.77
CA VAL A 122 -2.92 7.25 21.34
C VAL A 122 -4.35 7.50 20.89
N ARG A 123 -5.34 7.02 21.64
CA ARG A 123 -6.76 7.23 21.31
C ARG A 123 -7.14 8.72 21.29
N ALA A 124 -6.66 9.49 22.26
CA ALA A 124 -6.97 10.93 22.34
C ALA A 124 -6.38 11.72 21.18
N ARG A 125 -5.19 11.35 20.68
CA ARG A 125 -4.50 12.04 19.59
C ARG A 125 -4.95 11.61 18.20
N THR A 126 -5.31 10.34 18.02
CA THR A 126 -5.53 9.73 16.68
C THR A 126 -6.95 9.23 16.47
N GLY A 127 -7.74 9.04 17.52
CA GLY A 127 -9.02 8.32 17.48
C GLY A 127 -8.88 6.80 17.35
N LEU A 128 -7.66 6.26 17.24
CA LEU A 128 -7.37 4.86 16.97
C LEU A 128 -7.00 4.11 18.27
N VAL A 129 -7.07 2.78 18.21
CA VAL A 129 -6.58 1.89 19.26
C VAL A 129 -5.16 1.42 18.95
N LEU A 130 -4.44 0.90 19.94
CA LEU A 130 -3.16 0.22 19.72
C LEU A 130 -3.43 -1.20 19.17
N ASP A 131 -3.28 -1.37 17.87
CA ASP A 131 -3.46 -2.67 17.20
C ASP A 131 -2.43 -2.84 16.06
N PRO A 132 -1.92 -4.06 15.81
CA PRO A 132 -1.02 -4.37 14.71
C PRO A 132 -1.57 -4.01 13.32
N TYR A 133 -2.88 -3.85 13.19
CA TYR A 133 -3.53 -3.38 11.98
C TYR A 133 -2.94 -2.05 11.48
N PHE A 134 -2.68 -1.11 12.40
CA PHE A 134 -2.28 0.26 12.05
C PHE A 134 -0.80 0.37 11.67
N SER A 135 -0.48 1.43 10.94
CA SER A 135 0.84 1.69 10.36
C SER A 135 1.95 1.89 11.39
N GLY A 136 1.67 2.62 12.48
CA GLY A 136 2.68 3.04 13.45
C GLY A 136 3.54 1.89 14.00
N PRO A 137 2.95 0.81 14.55
CA PRO A 137 3.72 -0.33 15.05
C PRO A 137 4.54 -1.05 13.96
N LYS A 138 4.04 -1.12 12.72
CA LYS A 138 4.76 -1.74 11.59
C LYS A 138 5.98 -0.92 11.18
N ILE A 139 5.82 0.42 11.13
CA ILE A 139 6.93 1.34 10.86
C ILE A 139 8.00 1.18 11.93
N ARG A 140 7.62 1.19 13.21
CA ARG A 140 8.57 1.00 14.31
C ARG A 140 9.33 -0.32 14.17
N TRP A 141 8.61 -1.42 13.92
CA TRP A 141 9.21 -2.72 13.70
C TRP A 141 10.21 -2.71 12.53
N MET A 142 9.82 -2.14 11.38
CA MET A 142 10.71 -2.03 10.22
C MET A 142 11.98 -1.23 10.53
N LEU A 143 11.86 -0.08 11.19
CA LEU A 143 13.01 0.75 11.56
C LEU A 143 13.96 -0.01 12.49
N ASP A 144 13.44 -0.73 13.49
CA ASP A 144 14.26 -1.55 14.38
C ASP A 144 15.03 -2.67 13.63
N GLN A 145 14.44 -3.23 12.56
CA GLN A 145 15.12 -4.23 11.72
C GLN A 145 16.14 -3.59 10.76
N ILE A 146 15.82 -2.43 10.21
CA ILE A 146 16.69 -1.71 9.25
C ILE A 146 17.93 -1.17 9.94
N ASP A 147 17.83 -0.62 11.14
CA ASP A 147 18.99 -0.20 11.93
C ASP A 147 19.98 -1.36 12.15
N ALA A 148 19.48 -2.59 12.25
CA ALA A 148 20.30 -3.79 12.32
C ALA A 148 20.90 -4.21 10.96
N LEU A 149 20.30 -3.82 9.83
CA LEU A 149 20.67 -4.27 8.48
C LEU A 149 21.42 -3.22 7.67
N VAL A 150 21.17 -1.92 7.85
CA VAL A 150 21.62 -0.85 6.92
C VAL A 150 22.48 0.21 7.60
N GLY A 151 22.51 0.29 8.91
CA GLY A 151 23.36 1.24 9.66
C GLY A 151 23.11 2.72 9.34
N ALA A 152 21.93 3.09 8.86
CA ALA A 152 21.59 4.50 8.58
C ALA A 152 20.08 4.75 8.49
N ALA A 153 19.46 5.19 9.59
CA ALA A 153 18.12 5.76 9.59
C ALA A 153 17.97 7.00 8.67
N ASP A 154 19.08 7.57 8.22
CA ASP A 154 19.12 8.78 7.37
C ASP A 154 18.74 8.53 5.89
N ARG A 155 18.57 7.27 5.46
CA ARG A 155 18.29 6.92 4.06
C ARG A 155 16.83 6.57 3.77
N VAL A 156 16.00 6.44 4.78
CA VAL A 156 14.59 6.06 4.58
C VAL A 156 13.77 7.28 4.14
N GLY A 157 13.12 7.17 2.98
CA GLY A 157 12.21 8.19 2.47
C GLY A 157 10.92 8.30 3.29
N PRO A 158 10.19 9.43 3.20
CA PRO A 158 8.91 9.59 3.87
C PRO A 158 7.91 8.55 3.35
N ILE A 159 7.10 8.07 4.27
CA ILE A 159 6.02 7.12 3.99
C ILE A 159 4.91 7.87 3.27
N ALA A 160 4.48 7.34 2.12
CA ALA A 160 3.34 7.84 1.37
C ALA A 160 2.05 7.13 1.79
#